data_9d6c94dd6505c8442a2f792f856803ec
#
_entry.id   9d6c94dd6505c8442a2f792f856803ec
#
_cell.length_a   1.000
_cell.length_b   1.000
_cell.length_c   1.000
_cell.angle_alpha   90.00
_cell.angle_beta   90.00
_cell.angle_gamma   90.00
#
_symmetry.space_group_name_H-M   'P 1'
#
loop_
_entity.id
_entity.type
_entity.pdbx_description
1 polymer ?
#
loop_
_entity_poly.entity_id
_entity_poly.type
_entity_poly.pdbx_seq_one_letter_code
_entity_poly.pdbx_strand_id
1 'polypeptide(L)'
;MRKWRSIAISMLSLALLAGCSGAKPESTVEAFFNAGKQLDTEAMMEATLSSVRPLSARTVELPLDESNTYLLEYFKKSADKMSFEVTNTAVEDNRAVVTVDAKYMDGAPLIKATVSSVLLKMSSSEFNGTEATEEVNHIFADTLKEQMEAVPETYIEKTLKIDLVKEKNKWYILEITDEMLDVVMAGFTSLDTNLFYHFQYLLNFYI
;
A
#
# COMPACT_ATOMS: atom_id res chain seq x y z
N MET A 1 -21.33 -72.08 10.69
CA MET A 1 -21.77 -71.62 9.39
C MET A 1 -21.93 -70.11 9.43
N ARG A 2 -20.92 -69.33 9.11
CA ARG A 2 -21.08 -67.94 8.60
C ARG A 2 -19.70 -67.40 8.28
N LYS A 3 -19.42 -67.34 7.00
CA LYS A 3 -18.17 -66.83 6.42
C LYS A 3 -18.17 -65.30 6.62
N TRP A 4 -17.21 -64.78 7.39
CA TRP A 4 -16.93 -63.35 7.43
C TRP A 4 -15.86 -63.04 6.41
N ARG A 5 -16.27 -62.32 5.38
CA ARG A 5 -15.41 -61.82 4.36
C ARG A 5 -14.63 -60.63 4.92
N SER A 6 -13.33 -60.79 4.98
CA SER A 6 -12.36 -59.75 5.27
C SER A 6 -12.44 -58.73 4.14
N ILE A 7 -12.93 -57.55 4.39
CA ILE A 7 -12.79 -56.38 3.50
C ILE A 7 -11.43 -55.78 3.82
N ALA A 8 -10.47 -56.04 2.94
CA ALA A 8 -9.20 -55.33 2.90
C ALA A 8 -9.49 -53.91 2.46
N ILE A 9 -9.50 -52.97 3.39
CA ILE A 9 -9.49 -51.53 3.08
C ILE A 9 -8.09 -51.19 2.63
N SER A 10 -7.95 -51.09 1.32
CA SER A 10 -6.76 -50.54 0.67
C SER A 10 -6.71 -49.08 1.03
N MET A 11 -5.91 -48.71 2.06
CA MET A 11 -5.51 -47.36 2.35
C MET A 11 -4.63 -46.92 1.17
N LEU A 12 -5.27 -46.25 0.22
CA LEU A 12 -4.60 -45.48 -0.79
C LEU A 12 -3.85 -44.34 -0.07
N SER A 13 -2.59 -44.59 0.21
CA SER A 13 -1.68 -43.55 0.68
C SER A 13 -1.63 -42.47 -0.38
N LEU A 14 -2.42 -41.40 -0.14
CA LEU A 14 -2.23 -40.13 -0.80
C LEU A 14 -0.84 -39.64 -0.37
N ALA A 15 0.17 -40.02 -1.14
CA ALA A 15 1.47 -39.39 -1.04
C ALA A 15 1.25 -37.91 -1.28
N LEU A 16 1.24 -37.16 -0.20
CA LEU A 16 1.47 -35.73 -0.23
C LEU A 16 2.80 -35.55 -0.96
N LEU A 17 2.71 -35.27 -2.23
CA LEU A 17 3.76 -34.59 -2.96
C LEU A 17 3.92 -33.22 -2.25
N ALA A 18 4.58 -33.23 -1.09
CA ALA A 18 5.32 -32.11 -0.61
C ALA A 18 6.49 -31.92 -1.61
N GLY A 19 6.10 -31.59 -2.86
CA GLY A 19 7.03 -31.05 -3.81
C GLY A 19 7.66 -29.87 -3.10
N CYS A 20 9.00 -29.81 -3.12
CA CYS A 20 9.74 -28.59 -2.84
C CYS A 20 9.18 -27.49 -3.75
N SER A 21 8.09 -26.86 -3.36
CA SER A 21 7.61 -25.66 -4.00
C SER A 21 8.60 -24.58 -3.56
N GLY A 22 9.64 -24.38 -4.35
CA GLY A 22 10.41 -23.17 -4.26
C GLY A 22 9.41 -22.00 -4.19
N ALA A 23 9.70 -21.01 -3.40
CA ALA A 23 8.82 -19.84 -3.27
C ALA A 23 8.35 -19.41 -4.67
N LYS A 24 7.06 -19.16 -4.82
CA LYS A 24 6.47 -18.74 -6.10
C LYS A 24 6.56 -17.23 -6.21
N PRO A 25 6.74 -16.67 -7.42
CA PRO A 25 6.78 -15.21 -7.59
C PRO A 25 5.47 -14.54 -7.14
N GLU A 26 4.32 -15.17 -7.36
CA GLU A 26 3.01 -14.67 -6.92
C GLU A 26 2.97 -14.47 -5.41
N SER A 27 3.49 -15.41 -4.65
CA SER A 27 3.50 -15.34 -3.18
C SER A 27 4.32 -14.15 -2.65
N THR A 28 5.35 -13.73 -3.38
CA THR A 28 6.15 -12.54 -3.02
C THR A 28 5.34 -11.27 -3.25
N VAL A 29 4.61 -11.19 -4.35
CA VAL A 29 3.73 -10.04 -4.66
C VAL A 29 2.55 -9.98 -3.70
N GLU A 30 1.93 -11.13 -3.41
CA GLU A 30 0.86 -11.21 -2.40
C GLU A 30 1.35 -10.79 -1.01
N ALA A 31 2.55 -11.19 -0.62
CA ALA A 31 3.15 -10.76 0.64
C ALA A 31 3.36 -9.24 0.69
N PHE A 32 3.84 -8.63 -0.39
CA PHE A 32 4.03 -7.19 -0.49
C PHE A 32 2.71 -6.42 -0.29
N PHE A 33 1.66 -6.75 -1.05
CA PHE A 33 0.37 -6.05 -0.92
C PHE A 33 -0.35 -6.35 0.40
N ASN A 34 -0.22 -7.57 0.94
CA ASN A 34 -0.76 -7.89 2.26
C ASN A 34 -0.05 -7.12 3.37
N ALA A 35 1.27 -6.92 3.28
CA ALA A 35 2.01 -6.03 4.17
C ALA A 35 1.54 -4.56 4.00
N GLY A 36 1.30 -4.11 2.76
CA GLY A 36 0.71 -2.81 2.47
C GLY A 36 -0.65 -2.61 3.11
N LYS A 37 -1.52 -3.62 3.10
CA LYS A 37 -2.82 -3.60 3.83
C LYS A 37 -2.66 -3.42 5.34
N GLN A 38 -1.54 -3.84 5.89
CA GLN A 38 -1.23 -3.69 7.31
C GLN A 38 -0.41 -2.43 7.60
N LEU A 39 -0.06 -1.66 6.57
CA LEU A 39 0.86 -0.53 6.63
C LEU A 39 2.24 -0.93 7.21
N ASP A 40 2.62 -2.20 7.02
CA ASP A 40 3.89 -2.77 7.47
C ASP A 40 4.96 -2.55 6.39
N THR A 41 5.65 -1.43 6.51
CA THR A 41 6.71 -1.03 5.58
C THR A 41 7.90 -1.97 5.64
N GLU A 42 8.23 -2.53 6.80
CA GLU A 42 9.34 -3.48 6.96
C GLU A 42 9.07 -4.77 6.18
N ALA A 43 7.89 -5.35 6.34
CA ALA A 43 7.48 -6.54 5.60
C ALA A 43 7.38 -6.29 4.08
N MET A 44 6.93 -5.11 3.64
CA MET A 44 6.96 -4.71 2.23
C MET A 44 8.40 -4.71 1.69
N MET A 45 9.33 -4.16 2.47
CA MET A 45 10.74 -4.10 2.11
C MET A 45 11.41 -5.48 2.05
N GLU A 46 10.99 -6.43 2.89
CA GLU A 46 11.48 -7.81 2.84
C GLU A 46 11.13 -8.56 1.55
N ALA A 47 10.03 -8.17 0.90
CA ALA A 47 9.62 -8.70 -0.39
C ALA A 47 10.45 -8.14 -1.55
N THR A 48 11.28 -7.11 -1.33
CA THR A 48 12.06 -6.42 -2.36
C THR A 48 13.54 -6.79 -2.31
N LEU A 49 14.23 -6.61 -3.44
CA LEU A 49 15.65 -6.87 -3.54
C LEU A 49 16.45 -5.87 -2.69
N SER A 50 17.40 -6.36 -1.91
CA SER A 50 18.19 -5.54 -0.97
C SER A 50 18.95 -4.38 -1.63
N SER A 51 19.31 -4.51 -2.91
CA SER A 51 19.99 -3.47 -3.68
C SER A 51 19.09 -2.28 -4.04
N VAL A 52 17.78 -2.44 -3.95
CA VAL A 52 16.76 -1.42 -4.30
C VAL A 52 16.25 -0.68 -3.05
N ARG A 53 16.56 -1.22 -1.86
CA ARG A 53 16.14 -0.66 -0.57
C ARG A 53 16.48 0.82 -0.32
N PRO A 54 17.59 1.40 -0.81
CA PRO A 54 17.94 2.79 -0.47
C PRO A 54 16.94 3.82 -0.99
N LEU A 55 16.23 3.56 -2.09
CA LEU A 55 15.18 4.47 -2.59
C LEU A 55 13.89 4.35 -1.80
N SER A 56 13.64 3.21 -1.21
CA SER A 56 12.43 2.85 -0.47
C SER A 56 12.59 3.01 1.05
N ALA A 57 13.81 3.24 1.54
CA ALA A 57 14.07 3.69 2.91
C ALA A 57 13.62 5.16 3.16
N ARG A 58 12.85 5.72 2.26
CA ARG A 58 11.91 6.79 2.58
C ARG A 58 10.80 6.19 3.44
N THR A 59 11.18 5.80 4.66
CA THR A 59 10.22 5.65 5.74
C THR A 59 9.51 6.97 5.81
N VAL A 60 8.27 6.99 5.38
CA VAL A 60 7.34 8.05 5.75
C VAL A 60 7.19 7.87 7.26
N GLU A 61 8.17 8.39 8.03
CA GLU A 61 7.97 8.62 9.45
C GLU A 61 6.91 9.70 9.50
N LEU A 62 5.65 9.25 9.56
CA LEU A 62 4.55 10.14 9.86
C LEU A 62 4.82 10.70 11.26
N PRO A 63 5.16 11.98 11.43
CA PRO A 63 5.23 12.53 12.75
C PRO A 63 3.85 12.31 13.40
N LEU A 64 3.79 11.64 14.53
CA LEU A 64 2.55 11.28 15.23
C LEU A 64 2.08 12.46 16.07
N ASP A 65 1.71 13.57 15.43
CA ASP A 65 0.95 14.65 16.02
C ASP A 65 -0.55 14.48 15.73
N GLU A 66 -1.39 15.36 16.27
CA GLU A 66 -2.84 15.27 16.09
C GLU A 66 -3.26 15.35 14.60
N SER A 67 -2.54 16.12 13.77
CA SER A 67 -2.82 16.24 12.32
C SER A 67 -2.58 14.93 11.58
N ASN A 68 -1.58 14.16 12.00
CA ASN A 68 -1.25 12.90 11.41
C ASN A 68 -2.15 11.75 11.85
N THR A 69 -2.85 11.88 12.98
CA THR A 69 -3.80 10.86 13.45
C THR A 69 -4.92 10.63 12.44
N TYR A 70 -5.54 11.69 11.91
CA TYR A 70 -6.60 11.57 10.92
C TYR A 70 -6.08 11.05 9.57
N LEU A 71 -4.88 11.45 9.18
CA LEU A 71 -4.23 10.92 7.99
C LEU A 71 -3.94 9.41 8.14
N LEU A 72 -3.44 9.00 9.29
CA LEU A 72 -3.23 7.58 9.59
C LEU A 72 -4.55 6.79 9.61
N GLU A 73 -5.63 7.36 10.16
CA GLU A 73 -6.97 6.78 10.11
C GLU A 73 -7.45 6.61 8.66
N TYR A 74 -7.22 7.62 7.82
CA TYR A 74 -7.53 7.54 6.39
C TYR A 74 -6.75 6.42 5.70
N PHE A 75 -5.45 6.30 5.94
CA PHE A 75 -4.65 5.22 5.35
C PHE A 75 -5.08 3.84 5.85
N LYS A 76 -5.40 3.67 7.13
CA LYS A 76 -5.96 2.41 7.65
C LYS A 76 -7.27 2.06 6.97
N LYS A 77 -8.19 3.02 6.85
CA LYS A 77 -9.46 2.85 6.15
C LYS A 77 -9.25 2.48 4.68
N SER A 78 -8.29 3.14 3.99
CA SER A 78 -7.95 2.85 2.61
C SER A 78 -7.36 1.46 2.46
N ALA A 79 -6.44 1.06 3.33
CA ALA A 79 -5.81 -0.25 3.34
C ALA A 79 -6.83 -1.37 3.54
N ASP A 80 -7.81 -1.20 4.43
CA ASP A 80 -8.91 -2.15 4.64
C ASP A 80 -9.77 -2.34 3.38
N LYS A 81 -9.93 -1.29 2.58
CA LYS A 81 -10.73 -1.30 1.35
C LYS A 81 -9.95 -1.66 0.09
N MET A 82 -8.63 -1.74 0.20
CA MET A 82 -7.78 -2.18 -0.89
C MET A 82 -8.02 -3.66 -1.19
N SER A 83 -8.17 -4.00 -2.47
CA SER A 83 -8.21 -5.37 -2.95
C SER A 83 -7.25 -5.54 -4.12
N PHE A 84 -6.72 -6.74 -4.26
CA PHE A 84 -5.86 -7.10 -5.38
C PHE A 84 -6.03 -8.58 -5.73
N GLU A 85 -5.78 -8.90 -7.00
CA GLU A 85 -5.81 -10.25 -7.52
C GLU A 85 -4.64 -10.45 -8.48
N VAL A 86 -3.89 -11.54 -8.31
CA VAL A 86 -2.89 -11.96 -9.29
C VAL A 86 -3.60 -12.64 -10.44
N THR A 87 -3.53 -12.03 -11.61
CA THR A 87 -4.26 -12.50 -12.80
C THR A 87 -3.39 -13.28 -13.78
N ASN A 88 -2.07 -13.06 -13.77
CA ASN A 88 -1.13 -13.79 -14.60
C ASN A 88 0.28 -13.80 -14.02
N THR A 89 1.04 -14.86 -14.33
CA THR A 89 2.47 -14.97 -14.00
C THR A 89 3.21 -15.59 -15.17
N ALA A 90 4.21 -14.88 -15.65
CA ALA A 90 5.15 -15.38 -16.64
C ALA A 90 6.52 -15.56 -15.98
N VAL A 91 7.10 -16.76 -16.07
CA VAL A 91 8.41 -17.08 -15.49
C VAL A 91 9.37 -17.49 -16.61
N GLU A 92 10.53 -16.85 -16.62
CA GLU A 92 11.63 -17.16 -17.54
C GLU A 92 12.93 -17.24 -16.72
N ASP A 93 13.46 -18.44 -16.55
CA ASP A 93 14.64 -18.75 -15.76
C ASP A 93 14.57 -18.19 -14.31
N ASN A 94 15.36 -17.15 -14.06
CA ASN A 94 15.43 -16.48 -12.75
C ASN A 94 14.68 -15.13 -12.74
N ARG A 95 13.85 -14.87 -13.74
CA ARG A 95 12.99 -13.68 -13.82
C ARG A 95 11.52 -14.07 -13.90
N ALA A 96 10.67 -13.21 -13.37
CA ALA A 96 9.23 -13.36 -13.52
C ALA A 96 8.57 -12.00 -13.67
N VAL A 97 7.43 -12.00 -14.37
CA VAL A 97 6.52 -10.86 -14.42
C VAL A 97 5.18 -11.34 -13.86
N VAL A 98 4.74 -10.71 -12.79
CA VAL A 98 3.44 -10.97 -12.17
C VAL A 98 2.50 -9.83 -12.52
N THR A 99 1.34 -10.18 -13.07
CA THR A 99 0.27 -9.20 -13.36
C THR A 99 -0.74 -9.21 -12.24
N VAL A 100 -1.07 -8.02 -11.74
CA VAL A 100 -1.99 -7.82 -10.61
C VAL A 100 -3.04 -6.82 -11.02
N ASP A 101 -4.30 -7.17 -10.85
CA ASP A 101 -5.41 -6.21 -10.87
C ASP A 101 -5.66 -5.72 -9.45
N ALA A 102 -5.55 -4.42 -9.24
CA ALA A 102 -5.70 -3.78 -7.95
C ALA A 102 -6.84 -2.76 -7.98
N LYS A 103 -7.56 -2.67 -6.86
CA LYS A 103 -8.58 -1.65 -6.61
C LYS A 103 -8.31 -1.01 -5.26
N TYR A 104 -8.24 0.31 -5.24
CA TYR A 104 -7.90 1.09 -4.06
C TYR A 104 -8.66 2.43 -4.02
N MET A 105 -8.73 3.05 -2.86
CA MET A 105 -9.36 4.35 -2.69
C MET A 105 -8.52 5.42 -3.41
N ASP A 106 -9.22 6.36 -4.08
CA ASP A 106 -8.61 7.55 -4.67
C ASP A 106 -8.58 8.68 -3.62
N GLY A 107 -7.40 8.96 -3.08
CA GLY A 107 -7.19 10.03 -2.11
C GLY A 107 -7.08 11.43 -2.71
N ALA A 108 -6.91 11.55 -4.02
CA ALA A 108 -6.71 12.84 -4.65
C ALA A 108 -7.87 13.84 -4.43
N PRO A 109 -9.16 13.45 -4.52
CA PRO A 109 -10.27 14.35 -4.21
C PRO A 109 -10.25 14.87 -2.77
N LEU A 110 -9.94 13.99 -1.81
CA LEU A 110 -9.85 14.36 -0.39
C LEU A 110 -8.74 15.39 -0.16
N ILE A 111 -7.53 15.12 -0.63
CA ILE A 111 -6.40 16.03 -0.44
C ILE A 111 -6.65 17.36 -1.14
N LYS A 112 -7.17 17.35 -2.36
CA LYS A 112 -7.51 18.58 -3.08
C LYS A 112 -8.52 19.43 -2.31
N ALA A 113 -9.57 18.83 -1.78
CA ALA A 113 -10.58 19.53 -0.98
C ALA A 113 -9.97 20.07 0.32
N THR A 114 -9.17 19.25 1.01
CA THR A 114 -8.50 19.64 2.26
C THR A 114 -7.56 20.82 2.05
N VAL A 115 -6.64 20.73 1.09
CA VAL A 115 -5.67 21.80 0.81
C VAL A 115 -6.40 23.08 0.40
N SER A 116 -7.41 22.99 -0.48
CA SER A 116 -8.18 24.16 -0.88
C SER A 116 -8.90 24.84 0.29
N SER A 117 -9.47 24.05 1.20
CA SER A 117 -10.16 24.57 2.39
C SER A 117 -9.18 25.16 3.41
N VAL A 118 -8.02 24.54 3.61
CA VAL A 118 -6.96 25.08 4.47
C VAL A 118 -6.49 26.44 3.94
N LEU A 119 -6.18 26.55 2.66
CA LEU A 119 -5.76 27.82 2.05
C LEU A 119 -6.81 28.91 2.21
N LEU A 120 -8.10 28.56 2.09
CA LEU A 120 -9.20 29.50 2.28
C LEU A 120 -9.29 29.94 3.75
N LYS A 121 -9.22 29.02 4.70
CA LYS A 121 -9.23 29.32 6.14
C LYS A 121 -8.04 30.21 6.53
N MET A 122 -6.84 29.89 6.02
CA MET A 122 -5.64 30.72 6.25
C MET A 122 -5.75 32.13 5.66
N SER A 123 -6.38 32.30 4.51
CA SER A 123 -6.57 33.62 3.88
C SER A 123 -7.61 34.50 4.59
N SER A 124 -8.53 33.89 5.35
CA SER A 124 -9.62 34.59 6.06
C SER A 124 -9.29 34.87 7.52
N SER A 125 -8.26 34.25 8.10
CA SER A 125 -7.80 34.51 9.45
C SER A 125 -6.77 35.64 9.45
N GLU A 126 -6.73 36.47 10.53
CA GLU A 126 -5.64 37.42 10.77
C GLU A 126 -4.39 36.60 11.19
N PHE A 127 -3.77 35.97 10.23
CA PHE A 127 -2.62 35.08 10.43
C PHE A 127 -1.41 35.91 10.87
N ASN A 128 -1.12 35.93 12.16
CA ASN A 128 0.08 36.58 12.71
C ASN A 128 1.26 35.59 12.68
N GLY A 129 2.06 35.65 11.65
CA GLY A 129 3.10 34.75 11.18
C GLY A 129 4.24 34.28 12.14
N THR A 130 4.04 34.31 13.45
CA THR A 130 5.07 33.91 14.43
C THR A 130 4.77 32.59 15.18
N GLU A 131 3.54 32.08 15.13
CA GLU A 131 3.15 30.75 15.66
C GLU A 131 2.61 29.84 14.55
N ALA A 132 3.05 30.09 13.34
CA ALA A 132 2.40 29.63 12.10
C ALA A 132 2.31 28.11 11.97
N THR A 133 3.27 27.33 12.46
CA THR A 133 3.35 25.89 12.16
C THR A 133 2.34 25.08 12.96
N GLU A 134 2.19 25.29 14.26
CA GLU A 134 1.22 24.55 15.08
C GLU A 134 -0.23 24.90 14.69
N GLU A 135 -0.51 26.19 14.45
CA GLU A 135 -1.84 26.63 14.03
C GLU A 135 -2.22 26.07 12.65
N VAL A 136 -1.29 26.03 11.70
CA VAL A 136 -1.51 25.39 10.37
C VAL A 136 -1.78 23.91 10.52
N ASN A 137 -1.05 23.19 11.37
CA ASN A 137 -1.26 21.78 11.61
C ASN A 137 -2.65 21.50 12.20
N HIS A 138 -3.11 22.29 13.15
CA HIS A 138 -4.47 22.19 13.70
C HIS A 138 -5.54 22.47 12.64
N ILE A 139 -5.39 23.57 11.87
CA ILE A 139 -6.31 23.88 10.78
C ILE A 139 -6.36 22.75 9.77
N PHE A 140 -5.20 22.16 9.44
CA PHE A 140 -5.12 21.03 8.52
C PHE A 140 -5.84 19.80 9.09
N ALA A 141 -5.55 19.42 10.35
CA ALA A 141 -6.15 18.26 10.99
C ALA A 141 -7.68 18.35 11.05
N ASP A 142 -8.21 19.48 11.51
CA ASP A 142 -9.64 19.72 11.58
C ASP A 142 -10.28 19.72 10.20
N THR A 143 -9.63 20.35 9.21
CA THR A 143 -10.12 20.40 7.85
C THR A 143 -10.10 19.02 7.19
N LEU A 144 -9.02 18.23 7.39
CA LEU A 144 -8.95 16.86 6.89
C LEU A 144 -10.10 16.02 7.45
N LYS A 145 -10.36 16.11 8.75
CA LYS A 145 -11.47 15.42 9.40
C LYS A 145 -12.82 15.82 8.78
N GLU A 146 -13.08 17.12 8.63
CA GLU A 146 -14.29 17.63 7.97
C GLU A 146 -14.43 17.06 6.55
N GLN A 147 -13.35 17.06 5.77
CA GLN A 147 -13.36 16.60 4.39
C GLN A 147 -13.48 15.07 4.27
N MET A 148 -12.96 14.30 5.22
CA MET A 148 -13.17 12.84 5.27
C MET A 148 -14.65 12.46 5.38
N GLU A 149 -15.49 13.31 5.98
CA GLU A 149 -16.93 13.10 6.08
C GLU A 149 -17.68 13.65 4.86
N ALA A 150 -17.18 14.75 4.26
CA ALA A 150 -17.87 15.48 3.19
C ALA A 150 -17.55 14.97 1.78
N VAL A 151 -16.32 14.50 1.54
CA VAL A 151 -15.87 14.06 0.22
C VAL A 151 -16.30 12.60 -0.01
N PRO A 152 -17.07 12.30 -1.07
CA PRO A 152 -17.43 10.93 -1.40
C PRO A 152 -16.21 10.07 -1.69
N GLU A 153 -16.24 8.82 -1.23
CA GLU A 153 -15.20 7.85 -1.57
C GLU A 153 -15.24 7.51 -3.06
N THR A 154 -14.12 7.62 -3.71
CA THR A 154 -13.88 7.17 -5.07
C THR A 154 -12.82 6.09 -5.11
N TYR A 155 -12.79 5.29 -6.17
CA TYR A 155 -11.89 4.14 -6.30
C TYR A 155 -11.21 4.15 -7.67
N ILE A 156 -9.97 3.73 -7.67
CA ILE A 156 -9.17 3.48 -8.88
C ILE A 156 -9.02 1.97 -9.04
N GLU A 157 -9.19 1.49 -10.28
CA GLU A 157 -8.86 0.12 -10.67
C GLU A 157 -7.69 0.19 -11.66
N LYS A 158 -6.65 -0.60 -11.40
CA LYS A 158 -5.42 -0.55 -12.16
C LYS A 158 -4.81 -1.94 -12.30
N THR A 159 -4.34 -2.27 -13.51
CA THR A 159 -3.54 -3.46 -13.77
C THR A 159 -2.07 -3.12 -13.70
N LEU A 160 -1.32 -3.80 -12.84
CA LEU A 160 0.11 -3.64 -12.63
C LEU A 160 0.88 -4.82 -13.22
N LYS A 161 2.08 -4.55 -13.74
CA LYS A 161 3.06 -5.58 -14.09
C LYS A 161 4.27 -5.40 -13.19
N ILE A 162 4.57 -6.43 -12.41
CA ILE A 162 5.60 -6.39 -11.37
C ILE A 162 6.71 -7.34 -11.79
N ASP A 163 7.90 -6.78 -11.93
CA ASP A 163 9.10 -7.54 -12.28
C ASP A 163 9.76 -8.12 -11.04
N LEU A 164 10.08 -9.42 -11.10
CA LEU A 164 10.74 -10.15 -10.03
C LEU A 164 12.02 -10.83 -10.52
N VAL A 165 12.93 -11.01 -9.59
CA VAL A 165 14.15 -11.79 -9.78
C VAL A 165 14.28 -12.85 -8.70
N LYS A 166 14.85 -14.01 -9.09
CA LYS A 166 15.11 -15.10 -8.15
C LYS A 166 16.56 -15.11 -7.71
N GLU A 167 16.78 -14.93 -6.41
CA GLU A 167 18.09 -15.06 -5.77
C GLU A 167 18.04 -16.10 -4.65
N LYS A 168 19.03 -16.98 -4.60
CA LYS A 168 19.14 -18.02 -3.56
C LYS A 168 17.84 -18.78 -3.30
N ASN A 169 17.11 -19.10 -4.38
CA ASN A 169 15.85 -19.84 -4.35
C ASN A 169 14.63 -19.07 -3.77
N LYS A 170 14.73 -17.75 -3.56
CA LYS A 170 13.66 -16.86 -3.12
C LYS A 170 13.41 -15.81 -4.22
N TRP A 171 12.14 -15.45 -4.46
CA TRP A 171 11.77 -14.37 -5.37
C TRP A 171 11.76 -13.04 -4.64
N TYR A 172 12.14 -11.99 -5.34
CA TYR A 172 12.14 -10.62 -4.85
C TYR A 172 11.59 -9.69 -5.93
N ILE A 173 10.81 -8.71 -5.54
CA ILE A 173 10.40 -7.60 -6.39
C ILE A 173 11.66 -6.81 -6.76
N LEU A 174 11.84 -6.58 -8.05
CA LEU A 174 13.03 -5.92 -8.59
C LEU A 174 13.02 -4.41 -8.31
N GLU A 175 11.83 -3.79 -8.37
CA GLU A 175 11.63 -2.36 -8.15
C GLU A 175 10.24 -2.10 -7.59
N ILE A 176 10.14 -1.21 -6.59
CA ILE A 176 8.86 -0.67 -6.14
C ILE A 176 8.55 0.55 -7.00
N THR A 177 7.56 0.41 -7.88
CA THR A 177 7.13 1.50 -8.76
C THR A 177 6.19 2.47 -8.04
N ASP A 178 6.09 3.71 -8.56
CA ASP A 178 5.11 4.69 -8.06
C ASP A 178 3.68 4.13 -8.12
N GLU A 179 3.39 3.34 -9.14
CA GLU A 179 2.09 2.69 -9.29
C GLU A 179 1.78 1.67 -8.20
N MET A 180 2.79 0.92 -7.73
CA MET A 180 2.64 0.01 -6.58
C MET A 180 2.44 0.80 -5.29
N LEU A 181 3.16 1.91 -5.13
CA LEU A 181 2.99 2.80 -3.98
C LEU A 181 1.62 3.47 -3.99
N ASP A 182 1.09 3.88 -5.15
CA ASP A 182 -0.26 4.42 -5.27
C ASP A 182 -1.32 3.46 -4.72
N VAL A 183 -1.21 2.18 -5.04
CA VAL A 183 -2.14 1.17 -4.52
C VAL A 183 -2.14 1.13 -2.99
N VAL A 184 -0.95 1.16 -2.37
CA VAL A 184 -0.79 1.10 -0.91
C VAL A 184 -1.13 2.42 -0.23
N MET A 185 -0.80 3.54 -0.89
CA MET A 185 -0.92 4.90 -0.36
C MET A 185 -2.15 5.65 -0.89
N ALA A 186 -3.18 4.94 -1.35
CA ALA A 186 -4.44 5.53 -1.82
C ALA A 186 -4.26 6.61 -2.90
N GLY A 187 -3.35 6.40 -3.86
CA GLY A 187 -3.11 7.33 -4.95
C GLY A 187 -2.34 8.60 -4.57
N PHE A 188 -1.81 8.69 -3.35
CA PHE A 188 -1.11 9.90 -2.90
C PHE A 188 0.20 10.17 -3.65
N THR A 189 0.84 9.14 -4.22
CA THR A 189 2.08 9.33 -5.00
C THR A 189 1.83 9.90 -6.40
N SER A 190 0.59 9.76 -6.91
CA SER A 190 0.14 10.34 -8.20
C SER A 190 -0.46 11.74 -8.08
N LEU A 191 -0.41 12.36 -6.91
CA LEU A 191 -0.89 13.74 -6.75
C LEU A 191 -0.13 14.68 -7.67
N ASP A 192 -0.85 15.66 -8.27
CA ASP A 192 -0.20 16.75 -9.02
C ASP A 192 0.95 17.34 -8.20
N THR A 193 2.09 17.55 -8.87
CA THR A 193 3.33 18.01 -8.22
C THR A 193 3.11 19.26 -7.37
N ASN A 194 2.29 20.21 -7.84
CA ASN A 194 1.98 21.42 -7.08
C ASN A 194 1.15 21.11 -5.85
N LEU A 195 0.14 20.24 -5.98
CA LEU A 195 -0.70 19.82 -4.86
C LEU A 195 0.11 19.02 -3.85
N PHE A 196 1.00 18.15 -4.32
CA PHE A 196 1.89 17.34 -3.49
C PHE A 196 2.88 18.22 -2.71
N TYR A 197 3.50 19.23 -3.33
CA TYR A 197 4.37 20.17 -2.61
C TYR A 197 3.61 20.99 -1.57
N HIS A 198 2.41 21.46 -1.87
CA HIS A 198 1.59 22.16 -0.87
C HIS A 198 1.22 21.25 0.29
N PHE A 199 0.86 20.00 0.00
CA PHE A 199 0.56 18.98 1.00
C PHE A 199 1.79 18.66 1.88
N GLN A 200 2.95 18.44 1.27
CA GLN A 200 4.22 18.23 2.00
C GLN A 200 4.58 19.44 2.86
N TYR A 201 4.44 20.65 2.32
CA TYR A 201 4.71 21.88 3.05
C TYR A 201 3.81 22.03 4.28
N LEU A 202 2.51 21.75 4.14
CA LEU A 202 1.54 21.81 5.23
C LEU A 202 1.80 20.78 6.33
N LEU A 203 2.36 19.62 5.98
CA LEU A 203 2.64 18.54 6.92
C LEU A 203 4.09 18.52 7.43
N ASN A 204 4.94 19.46 7.01
CA ASN A 204 6.40 19.38 7.25
C ASN A 204 7.03 18.04 6.81
N PHE A 205 6.43 17.38 5.81
CA PHE A 205 6.99 16.17 5.24
C PHE A 205 8.21 16.50 4.39
N TYR A 206 9.39 16.21 4.89
CA TYR A 206 10.60 16.08 4.07
C TYR A 206 10.72 14.61 3.63
N ILE A 207 10.43 14.34 2.36
CA ILE A 207 10.74 13.05 1.73
C ILE A 207 12.17 13.09 1.22
#